data_02e1f7246f78b2ee42a0db594c8f5a45
#
_entry.id   02e1f7246f78b2ee42a0db594c8f5a45
#
_cell.length_a   1.000
_cell.length_b   1.000
_cell.length_c   1.000
_cell.angle_alpha   90.00
_cell.angle_beta   90.00
_cell.angle_gamma   90.00
#
_symmetry.space_group_name_H-M   'P 1'
#
loop_
_entity.id
_entity.type
_entity.pdbx_description
1 polymer ?
#
loop_
_entity_poly.entity_id
_entity_poly.type
_entity_poly.pdbx_seq_one_letter_code
_entity_poly.pdbx_strand_id
1 'polypeptide(L)'
;MIKQIISDLYKLDRKIMGEGYNQALEYINNIIPLKIYDFPTGIEVGTWKVPQEWIAKEAWVKFRGKKIIDLKNNPLHLLGYSLPFQGKVKLEELKKHFWISDERPDAIPYECRFYERNWGFCVSKNWLFEKPLCENGVCHPELKSIDPEIGKVKIEGQKEELKCKLKEGEYEIFIDTEFRDGIMKVGEHIIKGSSDREIIIAVHLDHPYQANDNLSAVAMAIDLAGKLKCNHTIKIIFCPETIGSIVYALTQDLSKVDFMIGAECVGGREEIYIKKSFDERNLINYWLHLAVAGKGIDNKRGQFRTMLGGEEYVFSDPQLGIPSILITRFLTKHDSPYPEYHTSDDTPDIIKEGQIEKVEQVIMNLIDIAEKDFVPIKGFRGPLFRSRFGVQIPNKQYCRQMDYLFYLIDGQRSLAQIVSELGLNFQYTYELCKKLQAENLLLDFGKKRQQAAGK
;
A
#
# COMPACT_ATOMS: atom_id res chain seq x y z
N MET A 1 -7.90 -18.89 -5.79
CA MET A 1 -8.68 -17.65 -6.04
C MET A 1 -7.75 -16.46 -6.24
N ILE A 2 -6.88 -16.13 -5.30
CA ILE A 2 -5.96 -14.96 -5.33
C ILE A 2 -5.14 -14.88 -6.63
N LYS A 3 -4.41 -15.95 -6.99
CA LYS A 3 -3.60 -15.95 -8.23
C LYS A 3 -4.43 -15.74 -9.50
N GLN A 4 -5.65 -16.27 -9.56
CA GLN A 4 -6.51 -16.08 -10.71
C GLN A 4 -6.93 -14.62 -10.87
N ILE A 5 -7.34 -13.97 -9.77
CA ILE A 5 -7.69 -12.54 -9.74
C ILE A 5 -6.50 -11.71 -10.25
N ILE A 6 -5.30 -11.97 -9.71
CA ILE A 6 -4.08 -11.25 -10.13
C ILE A 6 -3.80 -11.46 -11.62
N SER A 7 -3.85 -12.70 -12.09
CA SER A 7 -3.57 -13.03 -13.50
C SER A 7 -4.57 -12.43 -14.47
N ASP A 8 -5.84 -12.33 -14.09
CA ASP A 8 -6.88 -11.75 -14.94
C ASP A 8 -6.79 -10.24 -14.99
N LEU A 9 -6.63 -9.59 -13.83
CA LEU A 9 -6.47 -8.14 -13.74
C LEU A 9 -5.14 -7.63 -14.30
N TYR A 10 -4.07 -8.42 -14.25
CA TYR A 10 -2.75 -8.08 -14.78
C TYR A 10 -2.77 -7.77 -16.27
N LYS A 11 -3.64 -8.40 -17.05
CA LYS A 11 -3.76 -8.23 -18.49
C LYS A 11 -4.42 -6.90 -18.90
N LEU A 12 -5.04 -6.20 -17.95
CA LEU A 12 -5.77 -4.97 -18.19
C LEU A 12 -4.84 -3.75 -18.15
N ASP A 13 -5.06 -2.79 -19.03
CA ASP A 13 -4.38 -1.50 -19.03
C ASP A 13 -4.98 -0.56 -17.97
N ARG A 14 -4.67 -0.84 -16.69
CA ARG A 14 -5.25 -0.20 -15.50
C ARG A 14 -4.57 1.12 -15.16
N LYS A 15 -4.64 2.11 -16.02
CA LYS A 15 -4.22 3.48 -15.70
C LYS A 15 -5.16 4.09 -14.66
N ILE A 16 -4.88 5.30 -14.17
CA ILE A 16 -5.71 5.97 -13.15
C ILE A 16 -7.17 6.20 -13.61
N MET A 17 -7.45 6.13 -14.90
CA MET A 17 -8.78 6.10 -15.51
C MET A 17 -8.72 5.53 -16.91
N GLY A 18 -9.86 5.15 -17.47
CA GLY A 18 -10.00 4.61 -18.81
C GLY A 18 -10.60 3.21 -18.83
N GLU A 19 -10.67 2.62 -20.01
CA GLU A 19 -11.37 1.37 -20.26
C GLU A 19 -10.82 0.21 -19.43
N GLY A 20 -9.49 0.03 -19.37
CA GLY A 20 -8.88 -1.07 -18.60
C GLY A 20 -9.11 -0.96 -17.09
N TYR A 21 -9.14 0.27 -16.55
CA TYR A 21 -9.50 0.50 -15.16
C TYR A 21 -10.98 0.20 -14.88
N ASN A 22 -11.87 0.61 -15.78
CA ASN A 22 -13.30 0.32 -15.69
C ASN A 22 -13.57 -1.20 -15.72
N GLN A 23 -12.91 -1.93 -16.63
CA GLN A 23 -12.98 -3.39 -16.70
C GLN A 23 -12.48 -4.07 -15.43
N ALA A 24 -11.45 -3.52 -14.79
CA ALA A 24 -10.96 -4.02 -13.51
C ALA A 24 -11.99 -3.84 -12.39
N LEU A 25 -12.63 -2.67 -12.30
CA LEU A 25 -13.71 -2.44 -11.34
C LEU A 25 -14.93 -3.34 -11.62
N GLU A 26 -15.28 -3.56 -12.88
CA GLU A 26 -16.36 -4.48 -13.27
C GLU A 26 -16.03 -5.93 -12.88
N TYR A 27 -14.79 -6.36 -13.12
CA TYR A 27 -14.32 -7.68 -12.70
C TYR A 27 -14.47 -7.87 -11.19
N ILE A 28 -14.05 -6.88 -10.39
CA ILE A 28 -14.20 -6.92 -8.93
C ILE A 28 -15.68 -6.93 -8.54
N ASN A 29 -16.51 -6.09 -9.18
CA ASN A 29 -17.93 -5.99 -8.90
C ASN A 29 -18.69 -7.30 -9.17
N ASN A 30 -18.21 -8.13 -10.08
CA ASN A 30 -18.76 -9.47 -10.33
C ASN A 30 -18.44 -10.48 -9.21
N ILE A 31 -17.44 -10.19 -8.36
CA ILE A 31 -17.04 -11.05 -7.23
C ILE A 31 -17.64 -10.51 -5.91
N ILE A 32 -17.48 -9.22 -5.67
CA ILE A 32 -17.99 -8.49 -4.51
C ILE A 32 -18.69 -7.20 -4.98
N PRO A 33 -19.91 -6.90 -4.54
CA PRO A 33 -20.66 -5.73 -5.03
C PRO A 33 -19.93 -4.42 -4.68
N LEU A 34 -19.77 -3.52 -5.66
CA LEU A 34 -19.16 -2.23 -5.50
C LEU A 34 -20.15 -1.08 -5.63
N LYS A 35 -20.05 -0.11 -4.76
CA LYS A 35 -20.55 1.24 -4.99
C LYS A 35 -19.48 2.01 -5.73
N ILE A 36 -19.81 2.60 -6.88
CA ILE A 36 -18.89 3.36 -7.70
C ILE A 36 -19.10 4.84 -7.47
N TYR A 37 -18.01 5.57 -7.28
CA TYR A 37 -17.95 7.02 -7.22
C TYR A 37 -17.26 7.56 -8.45
N ASP A 38 -17.88 8.52 -9.11
CA ASP A 38 -17.43 9.12 -10.37
C ASP A 38 -16.84 10.52 -10.13
N PHE A 39 -15.63 10.75 -10.65
CA PHE A 39 -14.91 12.02 -10.54
C PHE A 39 -14.48 12.50 -11.94
N PRO A 40 -15.25 13.39 -12.57
CA PRO A 40 -14.93 13.92 -13.89
C PRO A 40 -13.58 14.67 -13.92
N THR A 41 -12.92 14.65 -15.08
CA THR A 41 -11.77 15.50 -15.39
C THR A 41 -12.03 16.95 -14.99
N GLY A 42 -11.04 17.59 -14.38
CA GLY A 42 -11.10 18.99 -14.01
C GLY A 42 -11.63 19.26 -12.61
N ILE A 43 -12.22 18.27 -11.91
CA ILE A 43 -12.57 18.44 -10.49
C ILE A 43 -11.32 18.77 -9.69
N GLU A 44 -11.39 19.83 -8.91
CA GLU A 44 -10.34 20.27 -7.99
C GLU A 44 -10.74 19.91 -6.55
N VAL A 45 -9.84 19.24 -5.85
CA VAL A 45 -10.02 18.81 -4.45
C VAL A 45 -8.73 19.10 -3.68
N GLY A 46 -8.79 19.97 -2.71
CA GLY A 46 -7.59 20.50 -2.06
C GLY A 46 -6.67 21.16 -3.08
N THR A 47 -5.45 20.66 -3.22
CA THR A 47 -4.47 21.12 -4.22
C THR A 47 -4.39 20.22 -5.46
N TRP A 48 -5.23 19.20 -5.52
CA TRP A 48 -5.23 18.20 -6.60
C TRP A 48 -6.32 18.47 -7.60
N LYS A 49 -6.05 18.07 -8.84
CA LYS A 49 -7.00 18.19 -9.94
C LYS A 49 -7.07 16.86 -10.69
N VAL A 50 -8.27 16.35 -10.91
CA VAL A 50 -8.47 15.14 -11.73
C VAL A 50 -7.99 15.41 -13.16
N PRO A 51 -6.97 14.68 -13.67
CA PRO A 51 -6.40 14.91 -14.98
C PRO A 51 -7.32 14.42 -16.10
N GLN A 52 -6.92 14.67 -17.34
CA GLN A 52 -7.56 14.09 -18.52
C GLN A 52 -7.23 12.59 -18.62
N GLU A 53 -8.13 11.82 -19.20
CA GLU A 53 -7.87 10.45 -19.63
C GLU A 53 -6.81 10.47 -20.74
N TRP A 54 -5.80 9.60 -20.60
CA TRP A 54 -4.76 9.44 -21.60
C TRP A 54 -4.89 8.08 -22.30
N ILE A 55 -4.95 8.11 -23.63
CA ILE A 55 -5.11 6.95 -24.49
C ILE A 55 -3.89 6.82 -25.38
N ALA A 56 -3.19 5.68 -25.31
CA ALA A 56 -2.10 5.33 -26.22
C ALA A 56 -2.62 4.37 -27.29
N LYS A 57 -2.54 4.79 -28.56
CA LYS A 57 -3.02 4.02 -29.71
C LYS A 57 -1.88 3.25 -30.40
N GLU A 58 -0.79 3.94 -30.69
CA GLU A 58 0.41 3.39 -31.30
C GLU A 58 1.65 4.21 -30.90
N ALA A 59 2.76 3.53 -30.68
CA ALA A 59 4.06 4.20 -30.51
C ALA A 59 5.19 3.30 -30.98
N TRP A 60 6.16 3.89 -31.67
CA TRP A 60 7.35 3.18 -32.12
C TRP A 60 8.52 4.13 -32.44
N VAL A 61 9.71 3.55 -32.40
CA VAL A 61 10.97 4.16 -32.89
C VAL A 61 11.49 3.32 -34.05
N LYS A 62 11.80 3.95 -35.19
CA LYS A 62 12.48 3.31 -36.32
C LYS A 62 13.87 3.89 -36.56
N PHE A 63 14.78 3.03 -36.97
CA PHE A 63 16.09 3.39 -37.48
C PHE A 63 16.29 2.75 -38.83
N ARG A 64 16.59 3.54 -39.87
CA ARG A 64 16.76 3.07 -41.25
C ARG A 64 15.63 2.15 -41.72
N GLY A 65 14.37 2.58 -41.43
CA GLY A 65 13.15 1.85 -41.82
C GLY A 65 12.78 0.64 -40.95
N LYS A 66 13.63 0.19 -40.01
CA LYS A 66 13.36 -0.94 -39.12
C LYS A 66 12.86 -0.42 -37.76
N LYS A 67 11.72 -0.91 -37.29
CA LYS A 67 11.25 -0.66 -35.92
C LYS A 67 12.24 -1.31 -34.93
N ILE A 68 12.73 -0.51 -33.96
CA ILE A 68 13.64 -0.93 -32.89
C ILE A 68 12.96 -0.90 -31.50
N ILE A 69 11.89 -0.11 -31.39
CA ILE A 69 10.96 -0.06 -30.25
C ILE A 69 9.56 -0.09 -30.84
N ASP A 70 8.67 -0.85 -30.25
CA ASP A 70 7.25 -0.91 -30.66
C ASP A 70 6.39 -1.18 -29.42
N LEU A 71 5.41 -0.32 -29.14
CA LEU A 71 4.43 -0.48 -28.06
C LEU A 71 3.73 -1.84 -28.09
N LYS A 72 3.53 -2.41 -29.29
CA LYS A 72 2.90 -3.73 -29.47
C LYS A 72 3.73 -4.88 -28.89
N ASN A 73 5.05 -4.71 -28.77
CA ASN A 73 5.93 -5.74 -28.20
C ASN A 73 5.89 -5.74 -26.67
N ASN A 74 5.83 -4.56 -26.08
CA ASN A 74 5.64 -4.39 -24.64
C ASN A 74 4.97 -3.02 -24.38
N PRO A 75 3.80 -2.99 -23.71
CA PRO A 75 3.07 -1.76 -23.42
C PRO A 75 3.88 -0.77 -22.56
N LEU A 76 4.80 -1.24 -21.73
CA LEU A 76 5.65 -0.39 -20.90
C LEU A 76 6.71 0.38 -21.70
N HIS A 77 6.91 0.10 -22.99
CA HIS A 77 7.84 0.86 -23.80
C HIS A 77 7.48 2.34 -23.96
N LEU A 78 6.22 2.71 -23.82
CA LEU A 78 5.82 4.11 -23.89
C LEU A 78 5.78 4.72 -22.50
N LEU A 79 6.50 5.83 -22.29
CA LEU A 79 6.37 6.63 -21.07
C LEU A 79 4.91 7.04 -20.88
N GLY A 80 4.33 6.70 -19.73
CA GLY A 80 2.95 7.02 -19.42
C GLY A 80 2.68 8.54 -19.48
N TYR A 81 1.56 8.93 -20.07
CA TYR A 81 1.17 10.34 -20.32
C TYR A 81 2.03 11.09 -21.33
N SER A 82 2.77 10.37 -22.19
CA SER A 82 3.47 10.97 -23.32
C SER A 82 2.55 11.78 -24.22
N LEU A 83 3.01 12.96 -24.61
CA LEU A 83 2.36 13.77 -25.67
C LEU A 83 2.46 13.07 -27.03
N PRO A 84 1.52 13.28 -27.95
CA PRO A 84 1.67 12.81 -29.32
C PRO A 84 2.89 13.44 -29.97
N PHE A 85 3.64 12.65 -30.72
CA PHE A 85 4.82 13.11 -31.43
C PHE A 85 5.01 12.35 -32.75
N GLN A 86 5.29 13.07 -33.82
CA GLN A 86 5.68 12.50 -35.11
C GLN A 86 6.81 13.33 -35.70
N GLY A 87 7.94 12.68 -35.95
CA GLY A 87 9.10 13.40 -36.50
C GLY A 87 10.35 12.55 -36.60
N LYS A 88 11.45 13.20 -36.99
CA LYS A 88 12.79 12.64 -36.99
C LYS A 88 13.66 13.41 -36.01
N VAL A 89 14.41 12.67 -35.21
CA VAL A 89 15.35 13.26 -34.23
C VAL A 89 16.71 12.59 -34.35
N LYS A 90 17.76 13.33 -34.05
CA LYS A 90 19.13 12.77 -33.95
C LYS A 90 19.26 11.94 -32.68
N LEU A 91 20.23 11.03 -32.64
CA LEU A 91 20.49 10.18 -31.47
C LEU A 91 20.68 10.97 -30.18
N GLU A 92 21.40 12.10 -30.23
CA GLU A 92 21.64 12.95 -29.05
C GLU A 92 20.34 13.51 -28.42
N GLU A 93 19.33 13.80 -29.25
CA GLU A 93 18.02 14.23 -28.78
C GLU A 93 17.22 13.03 -28.26
N LEU A 94 17.20 11.92 -29.00
CA LEU A 94 16.48 10.72 -28.61
C LEU A 94 16.93 10.18 -27.24
N LYS A 95 18.21 10.25 -26.92
CA LYS A 95 18.75 9.84 -25.61
C LYS A 95 18.10 10.54 -24.43
N LYS A 96 17.65 11.79 -24.60
CA LYS A 96 16.99 12.56 -23.54
C LYS A 96 15.57 12.09 -23.26
N HIS A 97 15.02 11.27 -24.15
CA HIS A 97 13.66 10.73 -24.09
C HIS A 97 13.63 9.24 -23.77
N PHE A 98 14.72 8.70 -23.17
CA PHE A 98 14.76 7.34 -22.68
C PHE A 98 14.75 7.30 -21.17
N TRP A 99 13.93 6.41 -20.60
CA TRP A 99 13.90 6.02 -19.18
C TRP A 99 14.41 4.60 -19.03
N ILE A 100 15.28 4.39 -18.06
CA ILE A 100 15.93 3.11 -17.78
C ILE A 100 15.92 2.85 -16.27
N SER A 101 15.97 1.56 -15.86
CA SER A 101 16.23 1.19 -14.48
C SER A 101 17.69 0.78 -14.29
N ASP A 102 18.35 1.37 -13.29
CA ASP A 102 19.71 1.00 -12.92
C ASP A 102 19.72 -0.26 -12.05
N GLU A 103 18.71 -0.43 -11.21
CA GLU A 103 18.57 -1.58 -10.31
C GLU A 103 18.20 -2.87 -11.07
N ARG A 104 17.42 -2.73 -12.16
CA ARG A 104 17.00 -3.84 -13.03
C ARG A 104 17.38 -3.58 -14.49
N PRO A 105 18.67 -3.67 -14.82
CA PRO A 105 19.17 -3.22 -16.12
C PRO A 105 18.66 -4.02 -17.33
N ASP A 106 18.11 -5.20 -17.13
CA ASP A 106 17.50 -6.02 -18.19
C ASP A 106 15.97 -5.78 -18.32
N ALA A 107 15.33 -5.18 -17.33
CA ALA A 107 13.90 -4.89 -17.34
C ALA A 107 13.57 -3.52 -17.96
N ILE A 108 12.33 -3.37 -18.44
CA ILE A 108 11.76 -2.10 -18.90
C ILE A 108 11.11 -1.45 -17.70
N PRO A 109 11.47 -0.21 -17.30
CA PRO A 109 10.82 0.46 -16.18
C PRO A 109 9.38 0.84 -16.51
N TYR A 110 8.51 0.82 -15.51
CA TYR A 110 7.20 1.44 -15.52
C TYR A 110 7.34 2.88 -15.01
N GLU A 111 7.10 3.84 -15.89
CA GLU A 111 7.21 5.27 -15.61
C GLU A 111 6.01 6.01 -16.16
N CYS A 112 5.51 7.00 -15.42
CA CYS A 112 4.43 7.89 -15.88
C CYS A 112 4.64 9.32 -15.39
N ARG A 113 4.09 10.29 -16.15
CA ARG A 113 4.21 11.73 -15.90
C ARG A 113 2.87 12.42 -16.10
N PHE A 114 2.00 12.40 -15.10
CA PHE A 114 0.61 12.84 -15.19
C PHE A 114 0.44 14.31 -15.62
N TYR A 115 1.31 15.20 -15.17
CA TYR A 115 1.19 16.65 -15.38
C TYR A 115 2.35 17.25 -16.17
N GLU A 116 3.43 16.50 -16.40
CA GLU A 116 4.53 16.93 -17.23
C GLU A 116 4.17 16.82 -18.72
N ARG A 117 4.50 17.86 -19.50
CA ARG A 117 4.28 17.88 -20.94
C ARG A 117 5.54 17.39 -21.67
N ASN A 118 5.71 16.09 -21.73
CA ASN A 118 6.87 15.44 -22.34
C ASN A 118 6.43 14.20 -23.14
N TRP A 119 7.35 13.59 -23.88
CA TRP A 119 7.17 12.31 -24.56
C TRP A 119 8.43 11.46 -24.37
N GLY A 120 8.30 10.14 -24.46
CA GLY A 120 9.48 9.29 -24.37
C GLY A 120 9.18 7.80 -24.35
N PHE A 121 10.27 7.04 -24.19
CA PHE A 121 10.24 5.59 -24.20
C PHE A 121 10.98 5.03 -23.01
N CYS A 122 10.44 3.96 -22.45
CA CYS A 122 11.07 3.15 -21.42
C CYS A 122 11.74 1.95 -22.09
N VAL A 123 13.01 1.72 -21.77
CA VAL A 123 13.80 0.63 -22.35
C VAL A 123 14.70 0.00 -21.31
N SER A 124 15.13 -1.25 -21.50
CA SER A 124 16.14 -1.82 -20.59
C SER A 124 17.47 -1.12 -20.77
N LYS A 125 18.19 -0.90 -19.68
CA LYS A 125 19.52 -0.30 -19.68
C LYS A 125 20.50 -1.10 -20.54
N ASN A 126 20.46 -2.43 -20.42
CA ASN A 126 21.31 -3.34 -21.17
C ASN A 126 20.98 -3.41 -22.68
N TRP A 127 19.75 -3.02 -23.10
CA TRP A 127 19.46 -2.83 -24.49
C TRP A 127 20.06 -1.53 -25.03
N LEU A 128 20.05 -0.46 -24.25
CA LEU A 128 20.50 0.86 -24.67
C LEU A 128 22.02 1.04 -24.59
N PHE A 129 22.68 0.46 -23.59
CA PHE A 129 24.11 0.63 -23.32
C PHE A 129 24.89 -0.69 -23.35
N GLU A 130 26.17 -0.61 -23.73
CA GLU A 130 27.11 -1.73 -23.56
C GLU A 130 27.31 -1.99 -22.05
N LYS A 131 27.38 -3.28 -21.67
CA LYS A 131 27.73 -3.62 -20.28
C LYS A 131 29.12 -3.08 -19.99
N PRO A 132 29.36 -2.44 -18.85
CA PRO A 132 30.70 -2.03 -18.47
C PRO A 132 31.59 -3.27 -18.45
N LEU A 133 32.76 -3.16 -19.06
CA LEU A 133 33.80 -4.21 -19.00
C LEU A 133 34.29 -4.25 -17.55
N CYS A 134 33.96 -5.35 -16.84
CA CYS A 134 34.55 -5.60 -15.52
C CYS A 134 36.00 -5.98 -15.70
N GLU A 135 36.94 -5.08 -15.47
CA GLU A 135 38.32 -5.44 -15.31
C GLU A 135 38.58 -6.03 -13.92
N ASN A 136 39.10 -7.24 -13.86
CA ASN A 136 39.54 -7.93 -12.63
C ASN A 136 38.44 -8.20 -11.57
N GLY A 137 37.17 -8.40 -11.95
CA GLY A 137 36.12 -8.82 -11.02
C GLY A 137 35.63 -7.71 -10.06
N VAL A 138 36.01 -6.46 -10.27
CA VAL A 138 35.52 -5.30 -9.54
C VAL A 138 34.64 -4.50 -10.46
N CYS A 139 33.31 -4.65 -10.27
CA CYS A 139 32.31 -3.76 -10.86
C CYS A 139 32.10 -2.59 -9.91
N HIS A 140 32.39 -1.38 -10.36
CA HIS A 140 32.01 -0.17 -9.64
C HIS A 140 30.69 0.38 -10.20
N PRO A 141 29.59 0.19 -9.52
CA PRO A 141 28.45 1.03 -9.72
C PRO A 141 28.06 1.73 -8.42
N GLU A 142 28.48 2.94 -8.22
CA GLU A 142 27.77 3.83 -7.31
C GLU A 142 27.10 4.92 -8.13
N LEU A 143 25.90 4.62 -8.60
CA LEU A 143 24.92 5.60 -9.06
C LEU A 143 24.09 6.03 -7.86
N LYS A 144 24.27 7.24 -7.36
CA LYS A 144 23.43 7.84 -6.32
C LYS A 144 22.60 8.97 -6.91
N SER A 145 21.29 8.84 -6.68
CA SER A 145 20.21 9.83 -6.77
C SER A 145 19.77 10.31 -8.15
N ILE A 146 18.48 10.09 -8.40
CA ILE A 146 17.68 10.82 -9.37
C ILE A 146 17.46 12.23 -8.78
N ASP A 147 17.74 13.26 -9.56
CA ASP A 147 17.34 14.63 -9.23
C ASP A 147 15.82 14.75 -9.43
N PRO A 148 15.03 14.93 -8.35
CA PRO A 148 13.58 14.95 -8.46
C PRO A 148 13.04 16.16 -9.21
N GLU A 149 13.83 17.20 -9.42
CA GLU A 149 13.39 18.42 -10.13
C GLU A 149 13.59 18.41 -11.64
N ILE A 150 14.44 17.52 -12.18
CA ILE A 150 14.81 17.58 -13.59
C ILE A 150 14.65 16.24 -14.33
N GLY A 151 14.40 15.13 -13.65
CA GLY A 151 14.33 13.79 -14.27
C GLY A 151 15.65 13.36 -14.94
N LYS A 152 16.79 13.96 -14.56
CA LYS A 152 18.12 13.68 -15.09
C LYS A 152 18.93 12.86 -14.09
N VAL A 153 19.45 11.74 -14.55
CA VAL A 153 20.44 10.97 -13.80
C VAL A 153 21.71 11.80 -13.65
N LYS A 154 21.99 12.29 -12.44
CA LYS A 154 23.31 12.83 -12.07
C LYS A 154 24.21 11.68 -11.66
N ILE A 155 25.23 11.43 -12.45
CA ILE A 155 26.34 10.54 -12.12
C ILE A 155 27.35 11.35 -11.31
N GLU A 156 27.37 11.18 -9.99
CA GLU A 156 28.47 11.67 -9.13
C GLU A 156 29.46 10.54 -8.87
N GLY A 157 30.67 10.68 -9.41
CA GLY A 157 31.78 9.77 -9.19
C GLY A 157 32.26 9.06 -10.46
N GLN A 158 33.31 9.59 -11.07
CA GLN A 158 34.03 9.13 -12.27
C GLN A 158 33.14 8.76 -13.48
N LYS A 159 33.19 9.66 -14.48
CA LYS A 159 32.54 9.55 -15.78
C LYS A 159 33.16 8.40 -16.59
N GLU A 160 32.71 7.18 -16.44
CA GLU A 160 32.69 6.26 -17.56
C GLU A 160 31.41 6.56 -18.36
N GLU A 161 31.56 7.20 -19.51
CA GLU A 161 30.46 7.35 -20.48
C GLU A 161 30.07 5.94 -20.93
N LEU A 162 28.93 5.47 -20.45
CA LEU A 162 28.34 4.21 -20.92
C LEU A 162 28.18 4.31 -22.44
N LYS A 163 28.85 3.44 -23.19
CA LYS A 163 28.77 3.44 -24.64
C LYS A 163 27.38 3.01 -25.12
N CYS A 164 26.67 3.94 -25.75
CA CYS A 164 25.37 3.68 -26.31
C CYS A 164 25.48 2.71 -27.51
N LYS A 165 24.65 1.67 -27.52
CA LYS A 165 24.58 0.68 -28.61
C LYS A 165 23.88 1.18 -29.86
N LEU A 166 23.10 2.25 -29.74
CA LEU A 166 22.42 2.85 -30.88
C LEU A 166 23.43 3.57 -31.77
N LYS A 167 23.21 3.47 -33.08
CA LYS A 167 24.12 4.05 -34.08
C LYS A 167 23.79 5.53 -34.31
N GLU A 168 24.81 6.33 -34.57
CA GLU A 168 24.62 7.69 -35.00
C GLU A 168 23.73 7.80 -36.24
N GLY A 169 22.83 8.78 -36.26
CA GLY A 169 21.91 9.02 -37.34
C GLY A 169 20.58 9.61 -36.90
N GLU A 170 19.64 9.64 -37.82
CA GLU A 170 18.28 10.08 -37.60
C GLU A 170 17.38 8.88 -37.28
N TYR A 171 16.51 9.06 -36.30
CA TYR A 171 15.49 8.13 -35.84
C TYR A 171 14.11 8.68 -36.13
N GLU A 172 13.25 7.89 -36.75
CA GLU A 172 11.85 8.22 -36.94
C GLU A 172 11.07 7.83 -35.70
N ILE A 173 10.33 8.80 -35.15
CA ILE A 173 9.51 8.63 -33.94
C ILE A 173 8.05 8.81 -34.34
N PHE A 174 7.22 7.93 -33.82
CA PHE A 174 5.77 8.05 -33.93
C PHE A 174 5.14 7.70 -32.59
N ILE A 175 4.35 8.61 -32.05
CA ILE A 175 3.58 8.45 -30.83
C ILE A 175 2.18 9.01 -31.13
N ASP A 176 1.19 8.13 -31.21
CA ASP A 176 -0.22 8.46 -31.34
C ASP A 176 -0.90 8.28 -30.01
N THR A 177 -1.04 9.39 -29.29
CA THR A 177 -1.71 9.47 -28.00
C THR A 177 -2.77 10.56 -28.02
N GLU A 178 -3.78 10.41 -27.20
CA GLU A 178 -4.90 11.34 -27.09
C GLU A 178 -5.15 11.67 -25.62
N PHE A 179 -5.42 12.93 -25.33
CA PHE A 179 -5.92 13.41 -24.06
C PHE A 179 -7.36 13.87 -24.24
N ARG A 180 -8.27 13.35 -23.46
CA ARG A 180 -9.68 13.75 -23.49
C ARG A 180 -10.23 13.84 -22.07
N ASP A 181 -11.37 14.51 -21.92
CA ASP A 181 -12.07 14.48 -20.66
C ASP A 181 -12.62 13.08 -20.41
N GLY A 182 -12.44 12.61 -19.17
CA GLY A 182 -12.82 11.27 -18.72
C GLY A 182 -13.42 11.30 -17.34
N ILE A 183 -13.66 10.12 -16.79
CA ILE A 183 -14.20 9.94 -15.44
C ILE A 183 -13.28 9.01 -14.67
N MET A 184 -12.61 9.54 -13.65
CA MET A 184 -11.87 8.75 -12.69
C MET A 184 -12.87 8.11 -11.71
N LYS A 185 -12.67 6.83 -11.39
CA LYS A 185 -13.59 6.06 -10.56
C LYS A 185 -12.93 5.54 -9.31
N VAL A 186 -13.69 5.49 -8.23
CA VAL A 186 -13.34 4.79 -6.99
C VAL A 186 -14.43 3.77 -6.69
N GLY A 187 -14.05 2.51 -6.45
CA GLY A 187 -14.95 1.44 -6.05
C GLY A 187 -14.92 1.25 -4.53
N GLU A 188 -16.09 1.12 -3.90
CA GLU A 188 -16.23 0.85 -2.48
C GLU A 188 -17.07 -0.42 -2.27
N HIS A 189 -16.51 -1.41 -1.57
CA HIS A 189 -17.26 -2.55 -1.05
C HIS A 189 -17.57 -2.33 0.43
N ILE A 190 -18.80 -2.61 0.85
CA ILE A 190 -19.26 -2.40 2.23
C ILE A 190 -19.63 -3.73 2.88
N ILE A 191 -18.90 -4.09 3.94
CA ILE A 191 -19.25 -5.19 4.84
C ILE A 191 -19.97 -4.58 6.04
N LYS A 192 -21.27 -4.77 6.11
CA LYS A 192 -22.09 -4.20 7.18
C LYS A 192 -21.79 -4.86 8.52
N GLY A 193 -21.43 -4.05 9.51
CA GLY A 193 -21.34 -4.41 10.92
C GLY A 193 -22.62 -4.08 11.72
N SER A 194 -22.59 -4.37 13.00
CA SER A 194 -23.66 -4.03 13.96
C SER A 194 -23.52 -2.63 14.56
N SER A 195 -22.31 -2.03 14.48
CA SER A 195 -21.99 -0.67 14.90
C SER A 195 -22.14 0.31 13.74
N ASP A 196 -22.39 1.58 14.06
CA ASP A 196 -22.32 2.68 13.09
C ASP A 196 -20.89 3.22 12.88
N ARG A 197 -19.90 2.71 13.64
CA ARG A 197 -18.48 3.02 13.47
C ARG A 197 -17.91 2.24 12.27
N GLU A 198 -16.92 2.83 11.63
CA GLU A 198 -16.40 2.34 10.35
C GLU A 198 -14.88 2.16 10.40
N ILE A 199 -14.40 1.19 9.63
CA ILE A 199 -12.98 0.96 9.34
C ILE A 199 -12.79 1.01 7.83
N ILE A 200 -11.78 1.71 7.35
CA ILE A 200 -11.40 1.71 5.93
C ILE A 200 -10.23 0.75 5.72
N ILE A 201 -10.32 -0.08 4.68
CA ILE A 201 -9.19 -0.81 4.08
C ILE A 201 -9.03 -0.24 2.68
N ALA A 202 -7.89 0.39 2.37
CA ALA A 202 -7.67 0.99 1.06
C ALA A 202 -6.52 0.31 0.32
N VAL A 203 -6.75 0.03 -0.96
CA VAL A 203 -5.78 -0.54 -1.89
C VAL A 203 -5.91 0.16 -3.24
N HIS A 204 -4.79 0.47 -3.87
CA HIS A 204 -4.85 1.04 -5.22
C HIS A 204 -4.96 -0.05 -6.29
N LEU A 205 -5.68 0.26 -7.37
CA LEU A 205 -6.04 -0.65 -8.45
C LEU A 205 -5.33 -0.33 -9.77
N ASP A 206 -4.81 0.85 -9.92
CA ASP A 206 -4.06 1.27 -11.10
C ASP A 206 -2.70 0.56 -11.21
N HIS A 207 -1.73 1.10 -11.92
CA HIS A 207 -0.46 0.49 -12.32
C HIS A 207 -0.62 -0.67 -13.31
N PRO A 208 -0.80 -0.35 -14.61
CA PRO A 208 -0.94 -1.34 -15.66
C PRO A 208 0.29 -2.25 -15.73
N TYR A 209 0.04 -3.56 -15.90
CA TYR A 209 1.09 -4.57 -16.04
C TYR A 209 2.03 -4.69 -14.83
N GLN A 210 1.55 -4.33 -13.63
CA GLN A 210 2.22 -4.59 -12.36
C GLN A 210 1.36 -5.57 -11.55
N ALA A 211 1.97 -6.64 -11.04
CA ALA A 211 1.24 -7.71 -10.34
C ALA A 211 1.33 -7.57 -8.83
N ASN A 212 2.54 -7.36 -8.29
CA ASN A 212 2.69 -7.17 -6.86
C ASN A 212 2.28 -5.77 -6.44
N ASP A 213 2.50 -4.80 -7.31
CA ASP A 213 2.11 -3.40 -7.12
C ASP A 213 0.89 -3.02 -8.01
N ASN A 214 -0.33 -3.10 -7.55
CA ASN A 214 -0.77 -3.48 -6.22
C ASN A 214 -1.85 -4.57 -6.30
N LEU A 215 -1.89 -5.38 -7.39
CA LEU A 215 -2.89 -6.43 -7.54
C LEU A 215 -2.80 -7.49 -6.44
N SER A 216 -1.63 -7.65 -5.81
CA SER A 216 -1.48 -8.53 -4.65
C SER A 216 -2.37 -8.09 -3.48
N ALA A 217 -2.42 -6.78 -3.19
CA ALA A 217 -3.28 -6.23 -2.15
C ALA A 217 -4.76 -6.15 -2.60
N VAL A 218 -5.02 -5.89 -3.88
CA VAL A 218 -6.38 -5.93 -4.44
C VAL A 218 -6.99 -7.32 -4.27
N ALA A 219 -6.28 -8.38 -4.67
CA ALA A 219 -6.75 -9.76 -4.54
C ALA A 219 -6.92 -10.16 -3.07
N MET A 220 -6.01 -9.72 -2.18
CA MET A 220 -6.15 -9.87 -0.73
C MET A 220 -7.43 -9.21 -0.21
N ALA A 221 -7.70 -7.97 -0.60
CA ALA A 221 -8.85 -7.22 -0.13
C ALA A 221 -10.18 -7.88 -0.56
N ILE A 222 -10.22 -8.45 -1.79
CA ILE A 222 -11.37 -9.22 -2.28
C ILE A 222 -11.56 -10.49 -1.44
N ASP A 223 -10.49 -11.20 -1.11
CA ASP A 223 -10.55 -12.43 -0.29
C ASP A 223 -10.95 -12.12 1.15
N LEU A 224 -10.43 -11.04 1.73
CA LEU A 224 -10.82 -10.52 3.05
C LEU A 224 -12.31 -10.17 3.13
N ALA A 225 -12.92 -9.67 2.04
CA ALA A 225 -14.33 -9.34 2.01
C ALA A 225 -15.23 -10.53 2.36
N GLY A 226 -14.82 -11.75 1.99
CA GLY A 226 -15.52 -12.99 2.33
C GLY A 226 -15.24 -13.52 3.74
N LYS A 227 -14.19 -13.06 4.40
CA LYS A 227 -13.69 -13.57 5.68
C LYS A 227 -14.01 -12.68 6.88
N LEU A 228 -14.07 -11.35 6.66
CA LEU A 228 -14.25 -10.39 7.75
C LEU A 228 -15.66 -10.44 8.33
N LYS A 229 -15.71 -10.54 9.67
CA LYS A 229 -16.92 -10.43 10.48
C LYS A 229 -16.56 -9.68 11.76
N CYS A 230 -17.07 -8.47 11.90
CA CYS A 230 -16.80 -7.62 13.06
C CYS A 230 -17.98 -6.69 13.35
N ASN A 231 -17.96 -5.96 14.46
CA ASN A 231 -19.01 -5.01 14.79
C ASN A 231 -18.93 -3.74 13.95
N HIS A 232 -17.71 -3.27 13.61
CA HIS A 232 -17.52 -2.14 12.70
C HIS A 232 -18.04 -2.48 11.31
N THR A 233 -18.60 -1.48 10.64
CA THR A 233 -18.80 -1.53 9.19
C THR A 233 -17.43 -1.37 8.52
N ILE A 234 -17.03 -2.30 7.64
CA ILE A 234 -15.79 -2.22 6.89
C ILE A 234 -16.08 -1.64 5.51
N LYS A 235 -15.31 -0.64 5.10
CA LYS A 235 -15.30 -0.09 3.73
C LYS A 235 -13.98 -0.48 3.07
N ILE A 236 -14.04 -1.31 2.04
CA ILE A 236 -12.87 -1.65 1.23
C ILE A 236 -12.89 -0.75 0.00
N ILE A 237 -11.82 0.03 -0.19
CA ILE A 237 -11.72 1.04 -1.25
C ILE A 237 -10.70 0.58 -2.28
N PHE A 238 -11.12 0.53 -3.55
CA PHE A 238 -10.30 0.31 -4.73
C PHE A 238 -10.20 1.63 -5.49
N CYS A 239 -9.04 2.24 -5.50
CA CYS A 239 -8.85 3.60 -6.04
C CYS A 239 -7.59 3.71 -6.91
N PRO A 240 -7.46 4.72 -7.76
CA PRO A 240 -6.18 5.16 -8.27
C PRO A 240 -5.28 5.64 -7.13
N GLU A 241 -4.00 5.25 -7.16
CA GLU A 241 -3.03 5.59 -6.11
C GLU A 241 -3.00 7.09 -5.84
N THR A 242 -3.03 7.45 -4.56
CA THR A 242 -2.98 8.80 -4.04
C THR A 242 -4.14 9.69 -4.53
N ILE A 243 -4.27 9.97 -5.83
CA ILE A 243 -5.31 10.89 -6.35
C ILE A 243 -6.72 10.36 -6.12
N GLY A 244 -6.94 9.06 -6.27
CA GLY A 244 -8.24 8.42 -6.03
C GLY A 244 -8.63 8.47 -4.56
N SER A 245 -7.70 8.15 -3.66
CA SER A 245 -7.93 8.23 -2.23
C SER A 245 -8.13 9.67 -1.74
N ILE A 246 -7.42 10.67 -2.32
CA ILE A 246 -7.63 12.09 -2.00
C ILE A 246 -9.05 12.55 -2.35
N VAL A 247 -9.49 12.30 -3.60
CA VAL A 247 -10.83 12.74 -4.00
C VAL A 247 -11.92 12.03 -3.21
N TYR A 248 -11.73 10.77 -2.88
CA TYR A 248 -12.64 10.03 -2.01
C TYR A 248 -12.65 10.63 -0.60
N ALA A 249 -11.49 10.79 0.03
CA ALA A 249 -11.37 11.24 1.42
C ALA A 249 -11.90 12.65 1.65
N LEU A 250 -11.76 13.55 0.66
CA LEU A 250 -12.18 14.94 0.79
C LEU A 250 -13.62 15.19 0.30
N THR A 251 -14.29 14.20 -0.28
CA THR A 251 -15.67 14.33 -0.78
C THR A 251 -16.67 13.45 -0.06
N GLN A 252 -16.22 12.43 0.69
CA GLN A 252 -17.10 11.55 1.43
C GLN A 252 -17.17 11.92 2.91
N ASP A 253 -18.29 11.58 3.58
CA ASP A 253 -18.41 11.71 5.03
C ASP A 253 -17.61 10.59 5.73
N LEU A 254 -16.53 10.95 6.38
CA LEU A 254 -15.64 10.06 7.12
C LEU A 254 -15.76 10.22 8.65
N SER A 255 -16.74 10.96 9.14
CA SER A 255 -16.93 11.25 10.57
C SER A 255 -17.10 10.02 11.47
N LYS A 256 -17.47 8.89 10.88
CA LYS A 256 -17.64 7.60 11.57
C LYS A 256 -16.42 6.68 11.50
N VAL A 257 -15.40 7.06 10.75
CA VAL A 257 -14.21 6.22 10.55
C VAL A 257 -13.31 6.30 11.77
N ASP A 258 -13.06 5.15 12.40
CA ASP A 258 -12.18 5.05 13.56
C ASP A 258 -10.71 4.98 13.16
N PHE A 259 -10.41 4.26 12.10
CA PHE A 259 -9.05 4.14 11.56
C PHE A 259 -9.06 3.56 10.13
N MET A 260 -7.89 3.67 9.47
CA MET A 260 -7.67 3.15 8.13
C MET A 260 -6.45 2.22 8.10
N ILE A 261 -6.56 1.17 7.30
CA ILE A 261 -5.49 0.22 6.99
C ILE A 261 -5.20 0.30 5.50
N GLY A 262 -4.00 0.77 5.13
CA GLY A 262 -3.45 0.63 3.79
C GLY A 262 -2.73 -0.70 3.63
N ALA A 263 -2.82 -1.30 2.45
CA ALA A 263 -2.06 -2.48 2.08
C ALA A 263 -1.45 -2.32 0.69
N GLU A 264 -0.15 -2.63 0.58
CA GLU A 264 0.59 -2.43 -0.65
C GLU A 264 1.68 -3.48 -0.83
N CYS A 265 1.89 -3.97 -2.06
CA CYS A 265 2.97 -4.88 -2.42
C CYS A 265 3.08 -6.12 -1.52
N VAL A 266 1.94 -6.75 -1.20
CA VAL A 266 1.86 -7.78 -0.14
C VAL A 266 2.20 -9.20 -0.60
N GLY A 267 2.41 -9.41 -1.91
CA GLY A 267 2.59 -10.74 -2.50
C GLY A 267 4.05 -11.23 -2.64
N GLY A 268 5.02 -10.38 -2.36
CA GLY A 268 6.45 -10.66 -2.51
C GLY A 268 7.03 -11.62 -1.48
N ARG A 269 8.35 -11.85 -1.57
CA ARG A 269 9.12 -12.75 -0.67
C ARG A 269 9.61 -12.06 0.59
N GLU A 270 9.65 -10.76 0.56
CA GLU A 270 10.23 -9.88 1.55
C GLU A 270 9.49 -10.00 2.88
N GLU A 271 10.13 -9.56 3.96
CA GLU A 271 9.51 -9.51 5.27
C GLU A 271 8.32 -8.54 5.28
N ILE A 272 7.33 -8.79 6.14
CA ILE A 272 6.26 -7.82 6.38
C ILE A 272 6.88 -6.57 6.98
N TYR A 273 6.58 -5.43 6.38
CA TYR A 273 6.98 -4.11 6.85
C TYR A 273 5.73 -3.31 7.25
N ILE A 274 5.75 -2.82 8.46
CA ILE A 274 4.61 -2.12 9.07
C ILE A 274 5.00 -0.67 9.32
N LYS A 275 4.27 0.27 8.72
CA LYS A 275 4.41 1.69 9.03
C LYS A 275 3.38 2.11 10.07
N LYS A 276 3.88 2.72 11.14
CA LYS A 276 3.06 3.28 12.20
C LYS A 276 2.24 4.46 11.70
N SER A 277 1.17 4.76 12.42
CA SER A 277 0.39 5.98 12.19
C SER A 277 1.21 7.23 12.50
N PHE A 278 0.79 8.38 11.97
CA PHE A 278 1.43 9.67 12.18
C PHE A 278 1.61 10.01 13.67
N ASP A 279 0.57 9.87 14.49
CA ASP A 279 0.70 9.94 15.96
C ASP A 279 1.07 8.55 16.51
N GLU A 280 2.34 8.36 16.88
CA GLU A 280 2.83 7.09 17.41
C GLU A 280 2.16 6.66 18.73
N ARG A 281 1.47 7.57 19.43
CA ARG A 281 0.72 7.27 20.67
C ARG A 281 -0.67 6.71 20.41
N ASN A 282 -1.13 6.74 19.14
CA ASN A 282 -2.46 6.24 18.77
C ASN A 282 -2.59 4.75 19.06
N LEU A 283 -3.79 4.34 19.47
CA LEU A 283 -4.10 2.94 19.84
C LEU A 283 -3.86 1.95 18.72
N ILE A 284 -4.05 2.35 17.46
CA ILE A 284 -3.82 1.47 16.30
C ILE A 284 -2.39 0.89 16.28
N ASN A 285 -1.40 1.62 16.80
CA ASN A 285 -0.01 1.14 16.86
C ASN A 285 0.17 0.03 17.89
N TYR A 286 -0.59 0.04 18.99
CA TYR A 286 -0.62 -1.02 19.98
C TYR A 286 -1.36 -2.26 19.46
N TRP A 287 -2.52 -2.07 18.81
CA TRP A 287 -3.27 -3.17 18.17
C TRP A 287 -2.41 -3.87 17.13
N LEU A 288 -1.75 -3.10 16.27
CA LEU A 288 -0.86 -3.61 15.23
C LEU A 288 0.34 -4.36 15.83
N HIS A 289 0.94 -3.82 16.91
CA HIS A 289 2.01 -4.52 17.64
C HIS A 289 1.55 -5.90 18.13
N LEU A 290 0.38 -5.96 18.72
CA LEU A 290 -0.19 -7.19 19.27
C LEU A 290 -0.66 -8.16 18.18
N ALA A 291 -1.13 -7.63 17.03
CA ALA A 291 -1.58 -8.43 15.91
C ALA A 291 -0.47 -9.31 15.30
N VAL A 292 0.77 -8.86 15.34
CA VAL A 292 1.95 -9.61 14.85
C VAL A 292 2.69 -10.35 15.94
N ALA A 293 2.55 -9.94 17.20
CA ALA A 293 3.26 -10.55 18.33
C ALA A 293 2.83 -12.02 18.56
N GLY A 294 3.81 -12.90 18.76
CA GLY A 294 3.56 -14.30 19.10
C GLY A 294 2.96 -15.16 17.99
N LYS A 295 2.88 -14.68 16.77
CA LYS A 295 2.35 -15.41 15.61
C LYS A 295 3.43 -16.03 14.72
N GLY A 296 4.71 -15.88 15.06
CA GLY A 296 5.82 -16.33 14.19
C GLY A 296 5.87 -15.59 12.86
N ILE A 297 5.33 -14.37 12.84
CA ILE A 297 5.35 -13.49 11.66
C ILE A 297 6.55 -12.57 11.80
N ASP A 298 7.57 -12.83 10.98
CA ASP A 298 8.71 -11.93 10.88
C ASP A 298 8.25 -10.60 10.31
N ASN A 299 8.57 -9.51 11.00
CA ASN A 299 8.17 -8.18 10.60
C ASN A 299 9.21 -7.13 10.97
N LYS A 300 9.26 -6.08 10.17
CA LYS A 300 10.00 -4.85 10.45
C LYS A 300 9.03 -3.71 10.64
N ARG A 301 9.48 -2.67 11.33
CA ARG A 301 8.64 -1.51 11.64
C ARG A 301 9.33 -0.24 11.24
N GLY A 302 8.58 0.66 10.63
CA GLY A 302 8.99 2.00 10.32
C GLY A 302 8.04 3.04 10.88
N GLN A 303 8.51 4.27 10.89
CA GLN A 303 7.68 5.42 11.22
C GLN A 303 6.85 5.84 10.00
N PHE A 304 5.88 6.71 10.23
CA PHE A 304 5.13 7.35 9.16
C PHE A 304 6.05 7.98 8.12
N ARG A 305 5.73 7.79 6.83
CA ARG A 305 6.52 8.31 5.69
C ARG A 305 7.94 7.77 5.55
N THR A 306 8.34 6.77 6.31
CA THR A 306 9.57 6.03 6.00
C THR A 306 9.30 5.05 4.86
N MET A 307 10.15 5.02 3.85
CA MET A 307 10.05 4.18 2.66
C MET A 307 8.87 4.60 1.75
N LEU A 308 8.12 3.68 1.14
CA LEU A 308 6.97 3.99 0.29
C LEU A 308 5.86 4.74 1.04
N GLY A 309 5.08 5.53 0.34
CA GLY A 309 3.85 6.14 0.80
C GLY A 309 2.68 5.58 -0.01
N GLY A 310 1.67 5.01 0.63
CA GLY A 310 0.42 4.60 0.01
C GLY A 310 -0.74 5.46 0.50
N GLU A 311 -1.94 4.90 0.49
CA GLU A 311 -3.18 5.62 0.86
C GLU A 311 -3.20 6.11 2.30
N GLU A 312 -2.40 5.51 3.24
CA GLU A 312 -2.30 5.98 4.63
C GLU A 312 -1.83 7.42 4.73
N TYR A 313 -1.07 7.89 3.75
CA TYR A 313 -0.61 9.27 3.67
C TYR A 313 -1.76 10.26 3.57
N VAL A 314 -2.77 9.92 2.76
CA VAL A 314 -3.95 10.77 2.54
C VAL A 314 -4.82 10.85 3.80
N PHE A 315 -5.18 9.70 4.36
CA PHE A 315 -6.09 9.64 5.51
C PHE A 315 -5.44 10.12 6.81
N SER A 316 -4.10 10.11 6.90
CA SER A 316 -3.36 10.66 8.05
C SER A 316 -3.29 12.17 8.09
N ASP A 317 -3.87 12.89 7.12
CA ASP A 317 -3.92 14.37 7.17
C ASP A 317 -4.54 14.82 8.48
N PRO A 318 -3.91 15.76 9.23
CA PRO A 318 -4.42 16.21 10.52
C PRO A 318 -5.83 16.81 10.48
N GLN A 319 -6.28 17.31 9.32
CA GLN A 319 -7.64 17.84 9.16
C GLN A 319 -8.68 16.70 9.01
N LEU A 320 -8.30 15.56 8.49
CA LEU A 320 -9.13 14.34 8.46
C LEU A 320 -9.11 13.64 9.82
N GLY A 321 -7.97 13.63 10.50
CA GLY A 321 -7.81 13.10 11.84
C GLY A 321 -8.00 11.59 11.97
N ILE A 322 -7.84 10.84 10.86
CA ILE A 322 -8.04 9.39 10.82
C ILE A 322 -6.71 8.69 11.05
N PRO A 323 -6.55 7.96 12.18
CA PRO A 323 -5.36 7.15 12.42
C PRO A 323 -5.19 6.11 11.31
N SER A 324 -4.06 6.15 10.60
CA SER A 324 -3.84 5.30 9.44
C SER A 324 -2.49 4.61 9.50
N ILE A 325 -2.44 3.37 9.07
CA ILE A 325 -1.22 2.55 8.98
C ILE A 325 -1.08 1.98 7.57
N LEU A 326 0.15 1.59 7.20
CA LEU A 326 0.40 0.81 5.99
C LEU A 326 1.06 -0.52 6.33
N ILE A 327 0.57 -1.59 5.74
CA ILE A 327 1.17 -2.92 5.78
C ILE A 327 1.68 -3.25 4.38
N THR A 328 2.97 -3.50 4.25
CA THR A 328 3.61 -3.83 2.97
C THR A 328 4.65 -4.93 3.16
N ARG A 329 5.34 -5.32 2.09
CA ARG A 329 6.56 -6.13 2.12
C ARG A 329 7.69 -5.36 1.51
N PHE A 330 8.84 -5.37 2.16
CA PHE A 330 9.94 -4.49 1.80
C PHE A 330 11.32 -5.10 2.04
N LEU A 331 12.24 -4.88 1.10
CA LEU A 331 13.66 -5.16 1.26
C LEU A 331 14.37 -3.92 1.84
N THR A 332 14.90 -4.06 3.05
CA THR A 332 15.55 -2.94 3.77
C THR A 332 16.91 -2.51 3.23
N LYS A 333 17.37 -3.08 2.12
CA LYS A 333 18.72 -2.83 1.59
C LYS A 333 18.75 -2.03 0.28
N HIS A 334 17.60 -1.74 -0.30
CA HIS A 334 17.48 -1.03 -1.59
C HIS A 334 16.49 0.11 -1.46
N ASP A 335 16.57 1.08 -2.36
CA ASP A 335 15.63 2.21 -2.42
C ASP A 335 14.27 1.79 -2.97
N SER A 336 14.15 0.58 -3.54
CA SER A 336 12.89 -0.01 -4.00
C SER A 336 12.32 -1.06 -3.03
N PRO A 337 11.01 -1.25 -2.98
CA PRO A 337 10.33 -2.21 -2.08
C PRO A 337 10.77 -3.66 -2.32
N TYR A 338 10.97 -4.01 -3.56
CA TYR A 338 11.43 -5.32 -4.03
C TYR A 338 12.12 -5.17 -5.40
N PRO A 339 12.95 -6.13 -5.84
CA PRO A 339 13.77 -5.97 -7.04
C PRO A 339 13.00 -5.70 -8.33
N GLU A 340 11.80 -6.24 -8.46
CA GLU A 340 10.94 -6.15 -9.65
C GLU A 340 10.05 -4.90 -9.68
N TYR A 341 10.03 -4.10 -8.61
CA TYR A 341 9.17 -2.93 -8.45
C TYR A 341 9.28 -1.95 -9.61
N HIS A 342 8.12 -1.52 -10.10
CA HIS A 342 7.98 -0.59 -11.22
C HIS A 342 8.79 -0.98 -12.47
N THR A 343 8.77 -2.28 -12.81
CA THR A 343 9.41 -2.80 -14.02
C THR A 343 8.57 -3.87 -14.72
N SER A 344 8.99 -4.24 -15.94
CA SER A 344 8.38 -5.35 -16.69
C SER A 344 8.53 -6.73 -16.03
N ASP A 345 9.30 -6.84 -14.96
CA ASP A 345 9.53 -8.07 -14.22
C ASP A 345 8.52 -8.26 -13.08
N ASP A 346 7.72 -7.23 -12.74
CA ASP A 346 6.63 -7.35 -11.76
C ASP A 346 5.44 -8.10 -12.36
N THR A 347 5.60 -9.39 -12.49
CA THR A 347 4.65 -10.30 -13.12
C THR A 347 3.94 -11.19 -12.09
N PRO A 348 2.81 -11.85 -12.44
CA PRO A 348 2.13 -12.79 -11.56
C PRO A 348 3.01 -13.94 -11.03
N ASP A 349 4.12 -14.25 -11.69
CA ASP A 349 5.01 -15.36 -11.31
C ASP A 349 5.79 -15.09 -10.00
N ILE A 350 6.03 -13.82 -9.66
CA ILE A 350 6.71 -13.47 -8.42
C ILE A 350 5.83 -13.63 -7.18
N ILE A 351 4.52 -13.71 -7.36
CA ILE A 351 3.53 -13.73 -6.27
C ILE A 351 3.55 -15.05 -5.49
N LYS A 352 3.53 -14.93 -4.18
CA LYS A 352 3.45 -16.05 -3.23
C LYS A 352 2.18 -15.93 -2.39
N GLU A 353 1.16 -16.73 -2.70
CA GLU A 353 -0.15 -16.69 -2.00
C GLU A 353 -0.01 -16.79 -0.48
N GLY A 354 0.81 -17.73 0.02
CA GLY A 354 1.04 -17.87 1.47
C GLY A 354 1.66 -16.64 2.14
N GLN A 355 2.22 -15.70 1.38
CA GLN A 355 2.69 -14.42 1.92
C GLN A 355 1.55 -13.41 2.01
N ILE A 356 0.61 -13.44 1.07
CA ILE A 356 -0.63 -12.64 1.12
C ILE A 356 -1.46 -13.07 2.33
N GLU A 357 -1.66 -14.38 2.53
CA GLU A 357 -2.40 -14.95 3.66
C GLU A 357 -1.84 -14.50 5.02
N LYS A 358 -0.52 -14.33 5.15
CA LYS A 358 0.08 -13.79 6.38
C LYS A 358 -0.33 -12.35 6.64
N VAL A 359 -0.43 -11.51 5.60
CA VAL A 359 -0.88 -10.12 5.75
C VAL A 359 -2.36 -10.07 6.09
N GLU A 360 -3.19 -10.90 5.45
CA GLU A 360 -4.60 -11.07 5.82
C GLU A 360 -4.77 -11.40 7.30
N GLN A 361 -3.96 -12.35 7.79
CA GLN A 361 -4.01 -12.74 9.20
C GLN A 361 -3.63 -11.58 10.12
N VAL A 362 -2.68 -10.74 9.74
CA VAL A 362 -2.32 -9.54 10.51
C VAL A 362 -3.50 -8.56 10.56
N ILE A 363 -4.14 -8.30 9.41
CA ILE A 363 -5.30 -7.40 9.33
C ILE A 363 -6.47 -7.92 10.17
N MET A 364 -6.80 -9.21 10.04
CA MET A 364 -7.88 -9.83 10.83
C MET A 364 -7.59 -9.78 12.33
N ASN A 365 -6.35 -10.09 12.74
CA ASN A 365 -5.95 -10.00 14.16
C ASN A 365 -6.02 -8.55 14.68
N LEU A 366 -5.60 -7.57 13.86
CA LEU A 366 -5.65 -6.16 14.24
C LEU A 366 -7.09 -5.72 14.51
N ILE A 367 -7.99 -6.04 13.59
CA ILE A 367 -9.43 -5.71 13.73
C ILE A 367 -10.01 -6.42 14.96
N ASP A 368 -9.72 -7.70 15.17
CA ASP A 368 -10.19 -8.47 16.32
C ASP A 368 -9.71 -7.87 17.67
N ILE A 369 -8.45 -7.42 17.72
CA ILE A 369 -7.90 -6.74 18.91
C ILE A 369 -8.56 -5.39 19.11
N ALA A 370 -8.73 -4.59 18.05
CA ALA A 370 -9.40 -3.29 18.11
C ALA A 370 -10.85 -3.41 18.63
N GLU A 371 -11.57 -4.42 18.17
CA GLU A 371 -12.95 -4.73 18.59
C GLU A 371 -13.06 -5.14 20.08
N LYS A 372 -12.01 -5.76 20.60
CA LYS A 372 -11.94 -6.28 21.99
C LYS A 372 -11.31 -5.31 22.95
N ASP A 373 -10.57 -4.31 22.46
CA ASP A 373 -9.86 -3.36 23.31
C ASP A 373 -10.83 -2.46 24.06
N PHE A 374 -10.53 -2.20 25.32
CA PHE A 374 -11.34 -1.34 26.18
C PHE A 374 -10.47 -0.76 27.31
N VAL A 375 -10.95 0.28 27.97
CA VAL A 375 -10.28 0.88 29.13
C VAL A 375 -10.83 0.21 30.41
N PRO A 376 -10.07 -0.71 31.04
CA PRO A 376 -10.51 -1.38 32.25
C PRO A 376 -10.46 -0.44 33.46
N ILE A 377 -11.44 -0.58 34.37
CA ILE A 377 -11.48 0.13 35.65
C ILE A 377 -11.56 -0.88 36.78
N LYS A 378 -10.75 -0.73 37.81
CA LYS A 378 -10.81 -1.58 39.01
C LYS A 378 -12.08 -1.30 39.81
N GLY A 379 -12.84 -2.35 40.11
CA GLY A 379 -13.96 -2.34 41.03
C GLY A 379 -13.58 -2.60 42.49
N PHE A 380 -12.30 -2.79 42.81
CA PHE A 380 -11.79 -3.09 44.12
C PHE A 380 -10.57 -2.25 44.51
N ARG A 381 -10.24 -2.20 45.79
CA ARG A 381 -9.03 -1.56 46.32
C ARG A 381 -8.02 -2.58 46.80
N GLY A 382 -6.75 -2.25 46.75
CA GLY A 382 -5.66 -3.14 47.17
C GLY A 382 -5.33 -4.28 46.21
N PRO A 383 -4.53 -5.26 46.62
CA PRO A 383 -4.19 -6.45 45.84
C PRO A 383 -5.39 -7.39 45.65
N LEU A 384 -5.47 -8.01 44.47
CA LEU A 384 -6.49 -9.03 44.20
C LEU A 384 -6.14 -10.34 44.93
N PHE A 385 -7.12 -10.88 45.67
CA PHE A 385 -7.00 -12.25 46.27
C PHE A 385 -7.29 -13.29 45.18
N ARG A 386 -6.27 -13.54 44.31
CA ARG A 386 -6.38 -14.33 43.08
C ARG A 386 -7.03 -15.70 43.25
N SER A 387 -6.62 -16.48 44.27
CA SER A 387 -7.13 -17.80 44.46
C SER A 387 -8.62 -17.86 44.82
N ARG A 388 -9.17 -16.80 45.44
CA ARG A 388 -10.61 -16.66 45.70
C ARG A 388 -11.44 -16.59 44.42
N PHE A 389 -10.90 -15.98 43.37
CA PHE A 389 -11.57 -15.76 42.12
C PHE A 389 -11.07 -16.67 40.98
N GLY A 390 -10.34 -17.75 41.33
CA GLY A 390 -9.86 -18.69 40.35
C GLY A 390 -8.92 -18.12 39.30
N VAL A 391 -8.23 -17.02 39.63
CA VAL A 391 -7.25 -16.41 38.74
C VAL A 391 -5.96 -17.20 38.77
N GLN A 392 -5.79 -18.10 37.81
CA GLN A 392 -4.59 -18.89 37.63
C GLN A 392 -3.55 -18.11 36.81
N ILE A 393 -2.29 -18.35 37.11
CA ILE A 393 -1.16 -17.84 36.35
C ILE A 393 -0.65 -18.97 35.45
N PRO A 394 -0.55 -18.78 34.12
CA PRO A 394 -0.22 -19.88 33.20
C PRO A 394 1.13 -20.51 33.45
N ASN A 395 2.11 -19.74 33.93
CA ASN A 395 3.41 -20.24 34.35
C ASN A 395 4.10 -19.23 35.30
N LYS A 396 5.21 -19.65 35.93
CA LYS A 396 5.99 -18.81 36.85
C LYS A 396 6.58 -17.56 36.17
N GLN A 397 6.85 -17.61 34.90
CA GLN A 397 7.42 -16.50 34.13
C GLN A 397 6.45 -15.27 34.06
N TYR A 398 5.15 -15.53 34.05
CA TYR A 398 4.14 -14.47 33.99
C TYR A 398 3.63 -13.99 35.36
N CYS A 399 4.12 -14.60 36.47
CA CYS A 399 3.65 -14.22 37.83
C CYS A 399 3.79 -12.73 38.08
N ARG A 400 4.98 -12.17 37.78
CA ARG A 400 5.30 -10.76 38.00
C ARG A 400 4.49 -9.83 37.09
N GLN A 401 4.40 -10.16 35.81
CA GLN A 401 3.63 -9.37 34.83
C GLN A 401 2.15 -9.35 35.21
N MET A 402 1.59 -10.49 35.69
CA MET A 402 0.20 -10.57 36.12
C MET A 402 -0.07 -9.74 37.38
N ASP A 403 0.90 -9.65 38.31
CA ASP A 403 0.76 -8.74 39.45
C ASP A 403 0.75 -7.29 38.99
N TYR A 404 1.65 -6.88 38.07
CA TYR A 404 1.67 -5.54 37.50
C TYR A 404 0.41 -5.20 36.69
N LEU A 405 -0.27 -6.16 36.04
CA LEU A 405 -1.51 -5.93 35.32
C LEU A 405 -2.51 -5.13 36.18
N PHE A 406 -2.75 -5.56 37.43
CA PHE A 406 -3.71 -4.89 38.29
C PHE A 406 -3.25 -3.52 38.82
N TYR A 407 -1.95 -3.23 38.78
CA TYR A 407 -1.42 -1.89 39.09
C TYR A 407 -1.52 -0.92 37.92
N LEU A 408 -1.42 -1.42 36.70
CA LEU A 408 -1.52 -0.62 35.48
C LEU A 408 -2.97 -0.28 35.07
N ILE A 409 -3.97 -0.97 35.65
CA ILE A 409 -5.38 -0.67 35.46
C ILE A 409 -5.72 0.61 36.26
N ASP A 410 -5.58 1.77 35.61
CA ASP A 410 -5.77 3.11 36.17
C ASP A 410 -7.07 3.80 35.66
N GLY A 411 -7.80 3.15 34.77
CA GLY A 411 -9.00 3.71 34.13
C GLY A 411 -8.69 4.72 33.00
N GLN A 412 -7.44 4.81 32.56
CA GLN A 412 -6.99 5.66 31.45
C GLN A 412 -6.39 4.86 30.31
N ARG A 413 -5.57 3.86 30.62
CA ARG A 413 -4.92 3.00 29.64
C ARG A 413 -5.89 1.95 29.13
N SER A 414 -5.83 1.69 27.81
CA SER A 414 -6.54 0.55 27.25
C SER A 414 -5.87 -0.77 27.62
N LEU A 415 -6.61 -1.86 27.48
CA LEU A 415 -6.07 -3.20 27.70
C LEU A 415 -4.90 -3.49 26.75
N ALA A 416 -4.99 -3.07 25.50
CA ALA A 416 -3.92 -3.23 24.52
C ALA A 416 -2.63 -2.52 24.92
N GLN A 417 -2.73 -1.30 25.47
CA GLN A 417 -1.58 -0.55 26.00
C GLN A 417 -0.93 -1.31 27.15
N ILE A 418 -1.72 -1.74 28.12
CA ILE A 418 -1.24 -2.47 29.30
C ILE A 418 -0.57 -3.79 28.91
N VAL A 419 -1.22 -4.55 28.02
CA VAL A 419 -0.71 -5.85 27.55
C VAL A 419 0.60 -5.69 26.78
N SER A 420 0.70 -4.64 25.93
CA SER A 420 1.93 -4.33 25.19
C SER A 420 3.09 -3.96 26.12
N GLU A 421 2.82 -3.15 27.15
CA GLU A 421 3.82 -2.74 28.15
C GLU A 421 4.36 -3.93 28.94
N LEU A 422 3.50 -4.87 29.29
CA LEU A 422 3.84 -6.04 30.10
C LEU A 422 4.35 -7.24 29.28
N GLY A 423 4.26 -7.21 27.95
CA GLY A 423 4.60 -8.35 27.08
C GLY A 423 3.68 -9.56 27.31
N LEU A 424 2.41 -9.33 27.66
CA LEU A 424 1.42 -10.40 27.89
C LEU A 424 0.75 -10.80 26.57
N ASN A 425 0.11 -11.98 26.57
CA ASN A 425 -0.75 -12.40 25.48
C ASN A 425 -2.10 -11.66 25.57
N PHE A 426 -2.50 -10.95 24.53
CA PHE A 426 -3.72 -10.13 24.51
C PHE A 426 -4.99 -10.98 24.71
N GLN A 427 -5.16 -12.05 23.95
CA GLN A 427 -6.36 -12.88 24.03
C GLN A 427 -6.53 -13.49 25.42
N TYR A 428 -5.46 -14.05 25.98
CA TYR A 428 -5.48 -14.59 27.33
C TYR A 428 -5.87 -13.54 28.38
N THR A 429 -5.27 -12.34 28.28
CA THR A 429 -5.53 -11.25 29.23
C THR A 429 -6.95 -10.69 29.06
N TYR A 430 -7.44 -10.61 27.84
CA TYR A 430 -8.83 -10.24 27.55
C TYR A 430 -9.83 -11.22 28.20
N GLU A 431 -9.65 -12.53 28.02
CA GLU A 431 -10.50 -13.55 28.62
C GLU A 431 -10.48 -13.49 30.17
N LEU A 432 -9.31 -13.24 30.74
CA LEU A 432 -9.19 -12.98 32.18
C LEU A 432 -9.99 -11.75 32.61
N CYS A 433 -9.85 -10.64 31.89
CA CYS A 433 -10.59 -9.41 32.18
C CYS A 433 -12.11 -9.64 32.07
N LYS A 434 -12.56 -10.43 31.07
CA LYS A 434 -13.98 -10.78 30.93
C LYS A 434 -14.51 -11.57 32.14
N LYS A 435 -13.72 -12.54 32.65
CA LYS A 435 -14.04 -13.25 33.90
C LYS A 435 -14.17 -12.29 35.08
N LEU A 436 -13.21 -11.39 35.25
CA LEU A 436 -13.22 -10.40 36.30
C LEU A 436 -14.38 -9.38 36.18
N GLN A 437 -14.79 -9.07 34.98
CA GLN A 437 -15.97 -8.26 34.71
C GLN A 437 -17.27 -8.97 35.17
N ALA A 438 -17.38 -10.28 34.92
CA ALA A 438 -18.53 -11.08 35.36
C ALA A 438 -18.66 -11.09 36.88
N GLU A 439 -17.53 -11.02 37.61
CA GLU A 439 -17.47 -10.95 39.09
C GLU A 439 -17.54 -9.49 39.62
N ASN A 440 -17.79 -8.48 38.75
CA ASN A 440 -17.79 -7.05 39.10
C ASN A 440 -16.46 -6.54 39.69
N LEU A 441 -15.37 -7.24 39.44
CA LEU A 441 -14.02 -6.84 39.90
C LEU A 441 -13.36 -5.89 38.89
N LEU A 442 -13.75 -5.95 37.62
CA LEU A 442 -13.41 -4.95 36.62
C LEU A 442 -14.68 -4.37 36.01
N LEU A 443 -14.62 -3.10 35.66
CA LEU A 443 -15.67 -2.36 34.99
C LEU A 443 -15.14 -1.88 33.63
N ASP A 444 -16.03 -1.74 32.66
CA ASP A 444 -15.75 -1.11 31.37
C ASP A 444 -16.07 0.40 31.46
N PHE A 445 -15.15 1.25 31.03
CA PHE A 445 -15.34 2.70 31.07
C PHE A 445 -16.55 3.14 30.22
N GLY A 446 -16.79 2.49 29.09
CA GLY A 446 -17.93 2.77 28.20
C GLY A 446 -19.30 2.54 28.89
N LYS A 447 -19.40 1.52 29.69
CA LYS A 447 -20.64 1.21 30.47
C LYS A 447 -20.87 2.16 31.62
N LYS A 448 -19.80 2.74 32.20
CA LYS A 448 -19.91 3.68 33.33
C LYS A 448 -20.49 5.04 32.91
N ARG A 449 -20.19 5.50 31.69
CA ARG A 449 -20.76 6.74 31.13
C ARG A 449 -22.27 6.61 30.90
N GLN A 450 -22.77 5.46 30.46
CA GLN A 450 -24.21 5.22 30.30
C GLN A 450 -24.96 5.17 31.61
N GLN A 451 -24.35 4.61 32.68
CA GLN A 451 -24.95 4.60 34.03
C GLN A 451 -24.90 5.97 34.71
N ALA A 452 -23.92 6.82 34.40
CA ALA A 452 -23.83 8.18 34.94
C ALA A 452 -24.71 9.19 34.21
N ALA A 453 -25.01 8.94 32.91
CA ALA A 453 -25.92 9.76 32.12
C ALA A 453 -27.41 9.41 32.33
N GLY A 454 -27.70 8.28 32.98
CA GLY A 454 -29.06 7.82 33.33
C GLY A 454 -29.45 8.09 34.79
N LYS A 455 -28.65 8.85 35.53
CA LYS A 455 -28.98 9.40 36.84
C LYS A 455 -28.96 10.94 36.74
#